data_5ff19bd2b66c0fececfcbe3c0cb0aaca
#
_entry.id   5ff19bd2b66c0fececfcbe3c0cb0aaca
#
_cell.length_a   1.000
_cell.length_b   1.000
_cell.length_c   1.000
_cell.angle_alpha   90.00
_cell.angle_beta   90.00
_cell.angle_gamma   90.00
#
_symmetry.space_group_name_H-M   'P 1'
#
loop_
_entity.id
_entity.type
_entity.pdbx_description
1 polymer ?
#
loop_
_entity_poly.entity_id
_entity_poly.type
_entity_poly.pdbx_seq_one_letter_code
_entity_poly.pdbx_strand_id
1 'polypeptide(L)'
;MGETAMEEALGMIETKGLVAVIEATDAMLKAAKVSYAGMRKVGSGYVSVCVTGDVAAVKAATDAGAAAAGRVGEVVSVHVIPRPHNELAKILPSAG
;
A
#
# COMPACT_ATOMS: atom_id res chain seq x y z
N MET A 1 -1.60 23.00 6.84
CA MET A 1 -1.64 22.49 6.86
C MET A 1 -1.44 21.75 5.92
N GLY A 2 -1.80 21.45 5.49
CA GLY A 2 -1.76 20.72 4.40
C GLY A 2 -0.55 19.99 4.21
N GLU A 3 0.45 20.63 4.36
CA GLU A 3 1.64 19.97 4.13
C GLU A 3 1.89 18.90 5.09
N THR A 4 1.05 18.73 6.00
CA THR A 4 1.19 17.66 6.94
C THR A 4 0.41 16.43 6.53
N ALA A 5 0.24 16.23 5.25
CA ALA A 5 -0.56 15.15 4.75
C ALA A 5 -0.10 13.77 5.21
N MET A 6 1.16 13.60 5.57
CA MET A 6 1.69 12.29 5.96
C MET A 6 1.80 12.13 7.46
N GLU A 7 0.77 12.50 8.21
CA GLU A 7 0.72 12.26 9.64
C GLU A 7 0.37 10.81 9.98
N GLU A 8 -0.26 10.12 9.06
CA GLU A 8 -0.62 8.72 9.24
C GLU A 8 0.49 7.80 8.79
N ALA A 9 0.39 6.54 9.19
CA ALA A 9 1.31 5.52 8.69
C ALA A 9 1.01 5.22 7.23
N LEU A 10 2.03 4.79 6.52
CA LEU A 10 1.92 4.38 5.13
C LEU A 10 2.24 2.91 5.01
N GLY A 11 1.40 2.16 4.29
CA GLY A 11 1.66 0.78 3.94
C GLY A 11 1.78 0.64 2.45
N MET A 12 2.72 -0.21 1.99
CA MET A 12 2.92 -0.42 0.57
C MET A 12 3.16 -1.89 0.30
N ILE A 13 2.54 -2.40 -0.75
CA ILE A 13 2.79 -3.75 -1.24
C ILE A 13 3.14 -3.65 -2.72
N GLU A 14 4.26 -4.25 -3.10
CA GLU A 14 4.64 -4.34 -4.49
C GLU A 14 4.55 -5.78 -4.95
N THR A 15 3.92 -6.01 -6.11
CA THR A 15 3.75 -7.34 -6.68
C THR A 15 4.23 -7.35 -8.10
N LYS A 16 4.43 -8.55 -8.62
CA LYS A 16 4.63 -8.74 -10.05
C LYS A 16 3.29 -9.17 -10.62
N GLY A 17 2.74 -8.30 -11.49
CA GLY A 17 1.46 -8.56 -12.12
C GLY A 17 0.29 -7.85 -11.46
N LEU A 18 -0.70 -7.53 -12.27
CA LEU A 18 -1.85 -6.74 -11.86
C LEU A 18 -2.81 -7.53 -10.96
N VAL A 19 -2.97 -8.83 -11.24
CA VAL A 19 -3.92 -9.63 -10.46
C VAL A 19 -3.52 -9.68 -8.99
N ALA A 20 -2.23 -9.88 -8.72
CA ALA A 20 -1.76 -9.95 -7.33
C ALA A 20 -1.97 -8.62 -6.59
N VAL A 21 -1.73 -7.48 -7.26
CA VAL A 21 -1.91 -6.20 -6.59
C VAL A 21 -3.38 -5.89 -6.35
N ILE A 22 -4.27 -6.33 -7.22
CA ILE A 22 -5.71 -6.16 -7.00
C ILE A 22 -6.16 -6.97 -5.80
N GLU A 23 -5.69 -8.23 -5.69
CA GLU A 23 -6.00 -9.06 -4.53
C GLU A 23 -5.47 -8.46 -3.25
N ALA A 24 -4.24 -7.92 -3.30
CA ALA A 24 -3.67 -7.26 -2.14
C ALA A 24 -4.53 -6.06 -1.70
N THR A 25 -4.94 -5.25 -2.67
CA THR A 25 -5.73 -4.05 -2.40
C THR A 25 -7.06 -4.41 -1.74
N ASP A 26 -7.76 -5.36 -2.32
CA ASP A 26 -9.06 -5.81 -1.80
C ASP A 26 -8.90 -6.34 -0.36
N ALA A 27 -7.92 -7.19 -0.13
CA ALA A 27 -7.69 -7.77 1.18
C ALA A 27 -7.32 -6.70 2.22
N MET A 28 -6.50 -5.73 1.83
CA MET A 28 -6.12 -4.65 2.74
C MET A 28 -7.33 -3.81 3.17
N LEU A 29 -8.17 -3.45 2.20
CA LEU A 29 -9.32 -2.60 2.49
C LEU A 29 -10.40 -3.34 3.29
N LYS A 30 -10.44 -4.66 3.21
CA LYS A 30 -11.38 -5.47 3.99
C LYS A 30 -10.87 -5.79 5.39
N ALA A 31 -9.55 -5.86 5.58
CA ALA A 31 -8.98 -6.36 6.82
C ALA A 31 -8.91 -5.30 7.91
N ALA A 32 -8.80 -4.02 7.56
CA ALA A 32 -8.59 -2.98 8.54
C ALA A 32 -9.08 -1.63 8.01
N LYS A 33 -9.20 -0.67 8.90
CA LYS A 33 -9.68 0.66 8.54
C LYS A 33 -8.51 1.46 7.99
N VAL A 34 -8.25 1.30 6.71
CA VAL A 34 -7.21 2.03 6.00
C VAL A 34 -7.82 2.69 4.76
N SER A 35 -7.14 3.72 4.26
CA SER A 35 -7.56 4.45 3.08
C SER A 35 -6.65 4.11 1.91
N TYR A 36 -7.24 3.94 0.75
CA TYR A 36 -6.48 3.71 -0.48
C TYR A 36 -5.74 4.98 -0.85
N ALA A 37 -4.44 4.88 -1.05
CA ALA A 37 -3.59 6.04 -1.34
C ALA A 37 -3.02 6.02 -2.75
N GLY A 38 -3.30 5.00 -3.53
CA GLY A 38 -2.91 4.98 -4.94
C GLY A 38 -2.21 3.72 -5.37
N MET A 39 -2.09 3.56 -6.67
CA MET A 39 -1.47 2.41 -7.30
C MET A 39 -0.56 2.92 -8.41
N ARG A 40 0.59 2.31 -8.59
CA ARG A 40 1.52 2.73 -9.63
C ARG A 40 2.12 1.52 -10.34
N LYS A 41 2.12 1.57 -11.67
CA LYS A 41 2.85 0.60 -12.48
C LYS A 41 4.25 1.13 -12.67
N VAL A 42 5.25 0.29 -12.37
CA VAL A 42 6.63 0.73 -12.40
C VAL A 42 7.38 0.21 -13.62
N GLY A 43 6.77 -0.65 -14.40
CA GLY A 43 7.42 -1.25 -15.55
C GLY A 43 7.83 -2.68 -15.26
N SER A 44 8.11 -3.46 -16.28
CA SER A 44 8.52 -4.86 -16.20
C SER A 44 7.52 -5.73 -15.43
N GLY A 45 6.25 -5.32 -15.40
CA GLY A 45 5.21 -6.07 -14.71
C GLY A 45 5.10 -5.78 -13.23
N TYR A 46 5.91 -4.88 -12.67
CA TYR A 46 5.85 -4.54 -11.25
C TYR A 46 4.77 -3.48 -11.00
N VAL A 47 3.98 -3.69 -9.96
CA VAL A 47 2.90 -2.78 -9.59
C VAL A 47 2.92 -2.62 -8.07
N SER A 48 2.76 -1.39 -7.61
CA SER A 48 2.68 -1.14 -6.17
C SER A 48 1.34 -0.52 -5.81
N VAL A 49 0.89 -0.76 -4.57
CA VAL A 49 -0.30 -0.15 -4.01
C VAL A 49 0.04 0.39 -2.63
N CYS A 50 -0.52 1.55 -2.31
CA CYS A 50 -0.31 2.20 -1.03
C CYS A 50 -1.62 2.41 -0.30
N VAL A 51 -1.57 2.27 1.02
CA VAL A 51 -2.69 2.60 1.91
C VAL A 51 -2.16 3.44 3.06
N THR A 52 -3.03 4.23 3.67
CA THR A 52 -2.69 5.03 4.83
C THR A 52 -3.67 4.76 5.96
N GLY A 53 -3.25 5.03 7.18
CA GLY A 53 -4.09 4.90 8.34
C GLY A 53 -3.25 4.85 9.60
N ASP A 54 -3.91 4.48 10.71
CA ASP A 54 -3.27 4.24 11.96
C ASP A 54 -2.26 3.09 11.81
N VAL A 55 -1.14 3.14 12.52
CA VAL A 55 -0.05 2.19 12.28
C VAL A 55 -0.47 0.74 12.52
N ALA A 56 -1.30 0.48 13.53
CA ALA A 56 -1.76 -0.87 13.79
C ALA A 56 -2.68 -1.36 12.66
N ALA A 57 -3.54 -0.48 12.16
CA ALA A 57 -4.43 -0.83 11.05
C ALA A 57 -3.63 -1.08 9.76
N VAL A 58 -2.62 -0.27 9.50
CA VAL A 58 -1.78 -0.43 8.32
C VAL A 58 -0.99 -1.75 8.40
N LYS A 59 -0.47 -2.11 9.57
CA LYS A 59 0.20 -3.39 9.73
C LYS A 59 -0.73 -4.57 9.47
N ALA A 60 -1.92 -4.53 10.05
CA ALA A 60 -2.91 -5.60 9.85
C ALA A 60 -3.31 -5.68 8.37
N ALA A 61 -3.50 -4.54 7.72
CA ALA A 61 -3.87 -4.49 6.31
C ALA A 61 -2.77 -5.09 5.43
N THR A 62 -1.52 -4.68 5.64
CA THR A 62 -0.42 -5.17 4.80
C THR A 62 -0.18 -6.66 5.00
N ASP A 63 -0.34 -7.18 6.22
CA ASP A 63 -0.23 -8.61 6.45
C ASP A 63 -1.29 -9.38 5.67
N ALA A 64 -2.54 -8.91 5.73
CA ALA A 64 -3.63 -9.56 5.00
C ALA A 64 -3.44 -9.44 3.49
N GLY A 65 -3.01 -8.28 3.03
CA GLY A 65 -2.80 -8.05 1.60
C GLY A 65 -1.69 -8.91 1.03
N ALA A 66 -0.58 -9.02 1.76
CA ALA A 66 0.54 -9.84 1.32
C ALA A 66 0.16 -11.32 1.24
N ALA A 67 -0.60 -11.80 2.23
CA ALA A 67 -1.05 -13.19 2.24
C ALA A 67 -1.99 -13.47 1.06
N ALA A 68 -2.92 -12.57 0.80
CA ALA A 68 -3.86 -12.73 -0.32
C ALA A 68 -3.16 -12.69 -1.67
N ALA A 69 -2.27 -11.73 -1.86
CA ALA A 69 -1.54 -11.58 -3.11
C ALA A 69 -0.62 -12.78 -3.36
N GLY A 70 0.00 -13.30 -2.32
CA GLY A 70 0.91 -14.43 -2.44
C GLY A 70 0.25 -15.72 -2.89
N ARG A 71 -1.06 -15.82 -2.73
CA ARG A 71 -1.80 -16.99 -3.20
C ARG A 71 -2.07 -16.97 -4.71
N VAL A 72 -1.98 -15.81 -5.34
CA VAL A 72 -2.32 -15.67 -6.76
C VAL A 72 -1.19 -15.12 -7.60
N GLY A 73 -0.08 -14.74 -6.98
CA GLY A 73 1.05 -14.19 -7.72
C GLY A 73 2.24 -13.98 -6.81
N GLU A 74 3.18 -13.18 -7.28
CA GLU A 74 4.43 -12.94 -6.57
C GLU A 74 4.40 -11.62 -5.83
N VAL A 75 4.65 -11.65 -4.52
CA VAL A 75 4.82 -10.44 -3.71
C VAL A 75 6.31 -10.11 -3.69
N VAL A 76 6.65 -8.93 -4.16
CA VAL A 76 8.05 -8.51 -4.30
C VAL A 76 8.53 -7.82 -3.01
N SER A 77 7.70 -6.96 -2.42
CA SER A 77 8.09 -6.29 -1.19
C SER A 77 6.85 -5.80 -0.44
N VAL A 78 7.00 -5.67 0.86
CA VAL A 78 5.97 -5.13 1.76
C VAL A 78 6.66 -4.18 2.71
N HIS A 79 6.15 -2.96 2.82
CA HIS A 79 6.73 -1.95 3.69
C HIS A 79 5.66 -1.27 4.53
N VAL A 80 6.00 -0.97 5.78
CA VAL A 80 5.18 -0.12 6.64
C VAL A 80 6.08 0.99 7.16
N ILE A 81 5.69 2.22 6.92
CA ILE A 81 6.41 3.39 7.39
C ILE A 81 5.51 4.10 8.39
N PRO A 82 5.83 4.05 9.70
CA PRO A 82 4.91 4.56 10.72
C PRO A 82 4.64 6.07 10.63
N ARG A 83 5.62 6.84 10.25
CA ARG A 83 5.44 8.29 10.09
C ARG A 83 6.32 8.78 8.96
N PRO A 84 5.83 8.71 7.72
CA PRO A 84 6.64 9.12 6.58
C PRO A 84 6.98 10.60 6.66
N HIS A 85 8.15 10.95 6.13
CA HIS A 85 8.55 12.34 6.03
C HIS A 85 7.59 13.07 5.07
N ASN A 86 7.34 14.36 5.32
CA ASN A 86 6.43 15.13 4.48
C ASN A 86 6.81 15.15 3.01
N GLU A 87 8.10 15.14 2.72
CA GLU A 87 8.57 15.13 1.33
C GLU A 87 8.16 13.87 0.59
N LEU A 88 7.92 12.80 1.31
CA LEU A 88 7.56 11.53 0.71
C LEU A 88 6.22 11.62 -0.02
N ALA A 89 5.32 12.47 0.44
CA ALA A 89 4.01 12.62 -0.19
C ALA A 89 4.12 13.06 -1.65
N LYS A 90 5.21 13.71 -2.02
CA LYS A 90 5.40 14.22 -3.38
C LYS A 90 5.74 13.12 -4.37
N ILE A 91 6.21 11.98 -3.91
CA ILE A 91 6.62 10.90 -4.81
C ILE A 91 5.74 9.67 -4.72
N LEU A 92 4.72 9.69 -3.88
CA LEU A 92 3.80 8.56 -3.76
C LEU A 92 2.76 8.59 -4.86
N PRO A 93 2.15 7.43 -5.19
CA PRO A 93 1.08 7.40 -6.18
C PRO A 93 -0.07 8.27 -5.72
N SER A 94 -0.77 8.88 -6.66
CA SER A 94 -1.95 9.63 -6.31
C SER A 94 -3.11 8.66 -6.08
N ALA A 95 -4.09 9.11 -5.29
CA ALA A 95 -5.24 8.29 -4.97
C ALA A 95 -6.25 8.18 -6.10
N GLY A 96 -6.16 9.04 -7.05
CA GLY A 96 -7.14 9.07 -8.16
C GLY A 96 -7.01 7.96 -9.15
#